data_2bfb97ece5cb1e35c10c4af431e2fcbe
#
_entry.id   2bfb97ece5cb1e35c10c4af431e2fcbe
#
_cell.length_a   1.000
_cell.length_b   1.000
_cell.length_c   1.000
_cell.angle_alpha   90.00
_cell.angle_beta   90.00
_cell.angle_gamma   90.00
#
_symmetry.space_group_name_H-M   'P 1'
#
loop_
_entity.id
_entity.type
_entity.pdbx_description
1 polymer ?
#
loop_
_entity_poly.entity_id
_entity_poly.type
_entity_poly.pdbx_seq_one_letter_code
_entity_poly.pdbx_strand_id
1 'polypeptide(L)'
;MKTNWKTLLIGTLCIVWGLAFFVSCSSSEGFDWSRLSLQKYEKKSYTTEAELQSINLISDTDDIVILPSADHTTKVDYVDSNVLKYDISVSDGTLYVKLEDNRKWYHYINDYSPSNALTIYLPEKEYSSLNIQAETGDITVGSNLTFGALEIRVSTGDLSLSDLTCDSVSLTVSTGDISVSNLNISGDLYAKSSTGDKEFNNVSCNNATFIASTGITSISQMKAVGDVSVESDTGRQSYYDLTCNNATLISETGDKDISSLTAFGNLTVESDTGDNLFSNTICDDLTVTTSTGKQTYTAFSCASAKITANTGDISMVDLVASEQMEINTSTGDVSFDNSDAGSLSIQTSTGSVTGTFRTPKIFYAQSSSGKVEVPASTDGGLCQVQTSTGRIKLSIAE
;
A
#
# COMPACT_ATOMS: atom_id res chain seq x y z
N MET A 1 -37.56 2.07 48.39
CA MET A 1 -36.37 2.78 47.87
C MET A 1 -36.45 4.24 48.33
N LYS A 2 -35.61 4.70 49.26
CA LYS A 2 -35.56 6.13 49.61
C LYS A 2 -34.74 6.85 48.55
N THR A 3 -35.40 7.59 47.69
CA THR A 3 -34.74 8.43 46.67
C THR A 3 -33.89 9.47 47.40
N ASN A 4 -32.58 9.45 47.16
CA ASN A 4 -31.65 10.34 47.85
C ASN A 4 -31.81 11.75 47.28
N TRP A 5 -32.59 12.62 47.94
CA TRP A 5 -32.86 14.00 47.49
C TRP A 5 -31.57 14.77 47.12
N LYS A 6 -30.47 14.52 47.85
CA LYS A 6 -29.20 15.18 47.57
C LYS A 6 -28.67 14.81 46.17
N THR A 7 -28.81 13.55 45.73
CA THR A 7 -28.39 13.11 44.40
C THR A 7 -29.29 13.71 43.29
N LEU A 8 -30.59 13.82 43.56
CA LEU A 8 -31.53 14.45 42.64
C LEU A 8 -31.23 15.95 42.49
N LEU A 9 -30.95 16.66 43.60
CA LEU A 9 -30.61 18.07 43.62
C LEU A 9 -29.31 18.37 42.87
N ILE A 10 -28.27 17.54 43.06
CA ILE A 10 -26.99 17.66 42.35
C ILE A 10 -27.19 17.41 40.87
N GLY A 11 -27.94 16.38 40.48
CA GLY A 11 -28.25 16.08 39.09
C GLY A 11 -29.00 17.22 38.40
N THR A 12 -30.01 17.79 39.05
CA THR A 12 -30.75 18.95 38.52
C THR A 12 -29.88 20.20 38.42
N LEU A 13 -28.99 20.42 39.40
CA LEU A 13 -28.05 21.55 39.38
C LEU A 13 -27.05 21.41 38.19
N CYS A 14 -26.51 20.21 37.94
CA CYS A 14 -25.63 19.95 36.81
C CYS A 14 -26.33 20.19 35.45
N ILE A 15 -27.59 19.79 35.30
CA ILE A 15 -28.39 20.03 34.12
C ILE A 15 -28.64 21.53 33.91
N VAL A 16 -28.98 22.25 34.96
CA VAL A 16 -29.23 23.71 34.91
C VAL A 16 -27.94 24.47 34.57
N TRP A 17 -26.82 24.10 35.17
CA TRP A 17 -25.51 24.70 34.85
C TRP A 17 -25.04 24.34 33.41
N GLY A 18 -25.25 23.11 32.99
CA GLY A 18 -24.96 22.68 31.61
C GLY A 18 -25.80 23.47 30.58
N LEU A 19 -27.10 23.65 30.83
CA LEU A 19 -27.98 24.46 30.00
C LEU A 19 -27.60 25.95 30.00
N ALA A 20 -27.27 26.51 31.20
CA ALA A 20 -26.84 27.90 31.32
C ALA A 20 -25.51 28.15 30.62
N PHE A 21 -24.56 27.21 30.68
CA PHE A 21 -23.31 27.28 29.97
C PHE A 21 -23.50 27.15 28.45
N PHE A 22 -24.37 26.25 28.02
CA PHE A 22 -24.73 26.08 26.62
C PHE A 22 -25.39 27.35 26.02
N VAL A 23 -26.33 27.93 26.74
CA VAL A 23 -26.99 29.18 26.34
C VAL A 23 -26.00 30.34 26.34
N SER A 24 -25.13 30.44 27.31
CA SER A 24 -24.08 31.48 27.38
C SER A 24 -23.08 31.37 26.24
N CYS A 25 -22.58 30.17 25.93
CA CYS A 25 -21.71 29.93 24.77
C CYS A 25 -22.41 30.19 23.46
N SER A 26 -23.66 29.79 23.31
CA SER A 26 -24.43 30.02 22.10
C SER A 26 -24.76 31.50 21.86
N SER A 27 -24.96 32.26 22.92
CA SER A 27 -25.24 33.72 22.80
C SER A 27 -23.99 34.54 22.53
N SER A 28 -22.83 34.14 23.00
CA SER A 28 -21.54 34.82 22.74
C SER A 28 -21.11 34.70 21.27
N GLU A 29 -21.53 33.67 20.57
CA GLU A 29 -21.26 33.43 19.16
C GLU A 29 -22.37 33.96 18.22
N GLY A 30 -23.36 34.71 18.75
CA GLY A 30 -24.47 35.24 17.96
C GLY A 30 -25.39 34.13 17.46
N PHE A 31 -25.65 33.10 18.27
CA PHE A 31 -26.50 31.96 17.93
C PHE A 31 -27.96 32.39 17.83
N ASP A 32 -28.50 32.30 16.64
CA ASP A 32 -29.92 32.56 16.34
C ASP A 32 -30.69 31.21 16.29
N TRP A 33 -31.44 30.91 17.34
CA TRP A 33 -32.25 29.68 17.48
C TRP A 33 -33.27 29.48 16.38
N SER A 34 -33.66 30.56 15.67
CA SER A 34 -34.58 30.48 14.54
C SER A 34 -33.93 29.82 13.29
N ARG A 35 -32.59 29.67 13.33
CA ARG A 35 -31.78 29.06 12.27
C ARG A 35 -31.53 27.55 12.45
N LEU A 36 -32.10 26.90 13.45
CA LEU A 36 -32.22 25.45 13.53
C LEU A 36 -33.18 24.87 12.49
N SER A 37 -33.57 25.66 11.48
CA SER A 37 -34.32 25.16 10.33
C SER A 37 -33.46 24.26 9.49
N LEU A 38 -33.99 23.10 9.11
CA LEU A 38 -33.44 22.16 8.14
C LEU A 38 -32.84 22.94 6.97
N GLN A 39 -31.54 22.71 6.73
CA GLN A 39 -30.88 23.31 5.57
C GLN A 39 -31.59 22.82 4.31
N LYS A 40 -31.86 23.75 3.39
CA LYS A 40 -32.37 23.37 2.10
C LYS A 40 -31.23 23.14 1.14
N TYR A 41 -31.11 21.92 0.71
CA TYR A 41 -30.17 21.52 -0.31
C TYR A 41 -30.82 21.58 -1.69
N GLU A 42 -30.12 22.16 -2.65
CA GLU A 42 -30.58 22.31 -4.04
C GLU A 42 -29.58 21.61 -4.96
N LYS A 43 -30.07 20.68 -5.77
CA LYS A 43 -29.26 20.06 -6.84
C LYS A 43 -29.09 21.06 -7.97
N LYS A 44 -27.85 21.26 -8.38
CA LYS A 44 -27.45 22.17 -9.44
C LYS A 44 -26.56 21.46 -10.47
N SER A 45 -26.50 22.02 -11.63
CA SER A 45 -25.67 21.56 -12.71
C SER A 45 -25.00 22.75 -13.39
N TYR A 46 -23.69 22.65 -13.58
CA TYR A 46 -22.91 23.56 -14.39
C TYR A 46 -22.50 22.85 -15.67
N THR A 47 -22.67 23.46 -16.83
CA THR A 47 -22.28 22.90 -18.11
C THR A 47 -21.44 23.91 -18.87
N THR A 48 -20.37 23.45 -19.51
CA THR A 48 -19.52 24.29 -20.33
C THR A 48 -19.10 23.56 -21.61
N GLU A 49 -19.04 24.32 -22.70
CA GLU A 49 -18.47 23.90 -23.98
C GLU A 49 -17.02 24.39 -24.14
N ALA A 50 -16.47 25.03 -23.11
CA ALA A 50 -15.09 25.52 -23.16
C ALA A 50 -14.12 24.34 -23.31
N GLU A 51 -13.11 24.53 -24.12
CA GLU A 51 -12.03 23.52 -24.27
C GLU A 51 -11.17 23.51 -23.03
N LEU A 52 -11.31 22.43 -22.24
CA LEU A 52 -10.56 22.25 -21.01
C LEU A 52 -9.25 21.50 -21.28
N GLN A 53 -8.18 21.93 -20.63
CA GLN A 53 -6.88 21.26 -20.60
C GLN A 53 -6.60 20.63 -19.24
N SER A 54 -7.10 21.24 -18.17
CA SER A 54 -6.83 20.80 -16.80
C SER A 54 -8.05 20.90 -15.91
N ILE A 55 -8.05 20.12 -14.84
CA ILE A 55 -9.07 20.12 -13.80
C ILE A 55 -8.40 20.31 -12.44
N ASN A 56 -8.86 21.26 -11.66
CA ASN A 56 -8.42 21.52 -10.30
C ASN A 56 -9.62 21.54 -9.37
N LEU A 57 -9.67 20.60 -8.44
CA LEU A 57 -10.80 20.36 -7.57
C LEU A 57 -10.36 20.42 -6.10
N ILE A 58 -11.06 21.22 -5.30
CA ILE A 58 -10.87 21.34 -3.86
C ILE A 58 -12.22 21.13 -3.18
N SER A 59 -12.34 20.09 -2.37
CA SER A 59 -13.54 19.74 -1.62
C SER A 59 -13.21 19.41 -0.17
N ASP A 60 -14.07 19.83 0.73
CA ASP A 60 -13.88 19.57 2.16
C ASP A 60 -14.64 18.31 2.63
N THR A 61 -15.84 18.02 2.07
CA THR A 61 -16.74 17.03 2.67
C THR A 61 -17.53 16.14 1.71
N ASP A 62 -17.41 16.29 0.41
CA ASP A 62 -18.25 15.56 -0.54
C ASP A 62 -17.47 14.42 -1.21
N ASP A 63 -18.18 13.34 -1.50
CA ASP A 63 -17.68 12.32 -2.40
C ASP A 63 -17.50 12.89 -3.81
N ILE A 64 -16.45 12.50 -4.49
CA ILE A 64 -16.10 13.00 -5.81
C ILE A 64 -16.13 11.86 -6.80
N VAL A 65 -16.91 12.01 -7.85
CA VAL A 65 -17.01 11.04 -8.93
C VAL A 65 -16.67 11.70 -10.26
N ILE A 66 -15.67 11.19 -10.97
CA ILE A 66 -15.29 11.67 -12.30
C ILE A 66 -15.57 10.56 -13.31
N LEU A 67 -16.39 10.87 -14.30
CA LEU A 67 -16.88 9.93 -15.32
C LEU A 67 -16.71 10.50 -16.73
N PRO A 68 -16.64 9.65 -17.76
CA PRO A 68 -16.70 10.11 -19.13
C PRO A 68 -18.08 10.71 -19.45
N SER A 69 -18.09 11.76 -20.28
CA SER A 69 -19.31 12.39 -20.78
C SER A 69 -19.82 11.67 -22.02
N ALA A 70 -21.11 11.37 -22.04
CA ALA A 70 -21.75 10.70 -23.17
C ALA A 70 -22.01 11.63 -24.39
N ASP A 71 -22.06 12.95 -24.16
CA ASP A 71 -22.45 13.96 -25.16
C ASP A 71 -21.31 14.92 -25.52
N HIS A 72 -20.08 14.59 -25.13
CA HIS A 72 -18.87 15.39 -25.34
C HIS A 72 -18.89 16.79 -24.71
N THR A 73 -19.79 17.06 -23.78
CA THR A 73 -19.80 18.30 -22.98
C THR A 73 -19.25 18.07 -21.59
N THR A 74 -18.61 19.07 -21.02
CA THR A 74 -18.24 19.02 -19.59
C THR A 74 -19.42 19.43 -18.76
N LYS A 75 -19.78 18.56 -17.81
CA LYS A 75 -20.88 18.80 -16.88
C LYS A 75 -20.45 18.55 -15.45
N VAL A 76 -20.84 19.40 -14.52
CA VAL A 76 -20.61 19.26 -13.09
C VAL A 76 -21.96 19.25 -12.39
N ASP A 77 -22.35 18.12 -11.81
CA ASP A 77 -23.55 18.00 -10.98
C ASP A 77 -23.14 18.08 -9.50
N TYR A 78 -23.77 18.97 -8.77
CA TYR A 78 -23.43 19.29 -7.38
C TYR A 78 -24.63 19.70 -6.56
N VAL A 79 -24.45 19.84 -5.25
CA VAL A 79 -25.51 20.29 -4.35
C VAL A 79 -25.06 21.50 -3.56
N ASP A 80 -25.82 22.56 -3.67
CA ASP A 80 -25.62 23.80 -2.91
C ASP A 80 -26.60 23.91 -1.75
N SER A 81 -26.22 24.65 -0.75
CA SER A 81 -27.09 25.16 0.32
C SER A 81 -26.77 26.62 0.62
N ASN A 82 -27.43 27.18 1.62
CA ASN A 82 -27.13 28.57 2.07
C ASN A 82 -25.75 28.69 2.72
N VAL A 83 -25.12 27.58 3.14
CA VAL A 83 -23.83 27.57 3.85
C VAL A 83 -22.76 26.74 3.14
N LEU A 84 -23.15 25.84 2.24
CA LEU A 84 -22.29 25.09 1.35
C LEU A 84 -22.48 25.59 -0.06
N LYS A 85 -21.44 26.08 -0.70
CA LYS A 85 -21.52 26.61 -2.07
C LYS A 85 -20.33 26.14 -2.89
N TYR A 86 -20.63 25.71 -4.10
CA TYR A 86 -19.58 25.46 -5.08
C TYR A 86 -19.29 26.72 -5.90
N ASP A 87 -18.04 27.12 -5.93
CA ASP A 87 -17.50 28.07 -6.90
C ASP A 87 -16.91 27.27 -8.07
N ILE A 88 -17.58 27.39 -9.23
CA ILE A 88 -17.20 26.67 -10.45
C ILE A 88 -16.90 27.68 -11.53
N SER A 89 -15.66 27.67 -12.02
CA SER A 89 -15.22 28.60 -13.05
C SER A 89 -14.24 27.93 -14.01
N VAL A 90 -14.14 28.48 -15.22
CA VAL A 90 -13.14 28.10 -16.20
C VAL A 90 -12.26 29.31 -16.49
N SER A 91 -10.96 29.14 -16.30
CA SER A 91 -9.95 30.14 -16.61
C SER A 91 -8.74 29.48 -17.26
N ASP A 92 -8.25 30.04 -18.34
CA ASP A 92 -7.05 29.57 -19.06
C ASP A 92 -7.07 28.05 -19.39
N GLY A 93 -8.24 27.55 -19.77
CA GLY A 93 -8.41 26.12 -20.07
C GLY A 93 -8.45 25.20 -18.83
N THR A 94 -8.49 25.75 -17.64
CA THR A 94 -8.59 24.99 -16.39
C THR A 94 -9.99 25.12 -15.79
N LEU A 95 -10.62 23.98 -15.52
CA LEU A 95 -11.85 23.92 -14.72
C LEU A 95 -11.48 23.95 -13.24
N TYR A 96 -11.89 25.00 -12.55
CA TYR A 96 -11.78 25.13 -11.10
C TYR A 96 -13.10 24.78 -10.47
N VAL A 97 -13.08 23.84 -9.52
CA VAL A 97 -14.24 23.45 -8.72
C VAL A 97 -13.84 23.53 -7.26
N LYS A 98 -14.42 24.46 -6.51
CA LYS A 98 -14.07 24.66 -5.11
C LYS A 98 -15.32 24.69 -4.27
N LEU A 99 -15.34 23.86 -3.22
CA LEU A 99 -16.38 23.93 -2.19
C LEU A 99 -16.03 25.03 -1.18
N GLU A 100 -16.94 25.94 -0.94
CA GLU A 100 -16.89 26.93 0.15
C GLU A 100 -17.82 26.49 1.28
N ASP A 101 -17.22 25.95 2.35
CA ASP A 101 -17.93 25.52 3.55
C ASP A 101 -17.96 26.65 4.58
N ASN A 102 -19.14 27.27 4.72
CA ASN A 102 -19.40 28.31 5.70
C ASN A 102 -20.23 27.80 6.90
N ARG A 103 -20.27 26.46 7.08
CA ARG A 103 -20.97 25.86 8.22
C ARG A 103 -20.28 26.21 9.53
N LYS A 104 -21.10 26.51 10.53
CA LYS A 104 -20.66 26.64 11.92
C LYS A 104 -21.04 25.37 12.67
N TRP A 105 -20.42 25.12 13.81
CA TRP A 105 -20.63 23.91 14.61
C TRP A 105 -22.09 23.51 14.83
N TYR A 106 -23.01 24.48 14.92
CA TYR A 106 -24.44 24.22 15.13
C TYR A 106 -25.17 23.79 13.84
N HIS A 107 -24.60 23.99 12.66
CA HIS A 107 -25.15 23.47 11.41
C HIS A 107 -24.98 21.95 11.27
N TYR A 108 -24.04 21.37 12.00
CA TYR A 108 -23.89 19.91 12.08
C TYR A 108 -24.91 19.23 13.00
N ILE A 109 -25.67 19.99 13.81
CA ILE A 109 -26.76 19.47 14.63
C ILE A 109 -28.02 19.40 13.78
N ASN A 110 -28.49 18.21 13.44
CA ASN A 110 -29.60 17.95 12.48
C ASN A 110 -29.28 18.22 11.00
N ASP A 111 -28.04 18.13 10.61
CA ASP A 111 -27.68 18.19 9.20
C ASP A 111 -28.06 16.87 8.52
N TYR A 112 -29.19 16.88 7.80
CA TYR A 112 -29.59 15.82 6.90
C TYR A 112 -29.05 16.18 5.51
N SER A 113 -27.72 16.21 5.36
CA SER A 113 -27.12 16.34 4.04
C SER A 113 -27.51 15.09 3.25
N PRO A 114 -28.22 15.22 2.12
CA PRO A 114 -28.35 14.08 1.24
C PRO A 114 -26.92 13.65 0.86
N SER A 115 -26.63 12.35 0.80
CA SER A 115 -25.34 11.87 0.28
C SER A 115 -25.24 12.35 -1.17
N ASN A 116 -24.45 13.38 -1.39
CA ASN A 116 -24.35 14.03 -2.68
C ASN A 116 -22.91 13.92 -3.14
N ALA A 117 -22.70 13.06 -4.11
CA ALA A 117 -21.44 13.06 -4.82
C ALA A 117 -21.37 14.29 -5.73
N LEU A 118 -20.29 15.04 -5.65
CA LEU A 118 -19.89 15.95 -6.70
C LEU A 118 -19.53 15.10 -7.92
N THR A 119 -20.35 15.17 -8.98
CA THR A 119 -20.10 14.35 -10.16
C THR A 119 -19.67 15.24 -11.32
N ILE A 120 -18.50 14.92 -11.87
CA ILE A 120 -17.93 15.63 -13.03
C ILE A 120 -17.93 14.69 -14.23
N TYR A 121 -18.59 15.08 -15.29
CA TYR A 121 -18.59 14.38 -16.55
C TYR A 121 -17.60 15.08 -17.50
N LEU A 122 -16.63 14.34 -18.00
CA LEU A 122 -15.58 14.86 -18.86
C LEU A 122 -15.63 14.21 -20.25
N PRO A 123 -15.55 14.97 -21.36
CA PRO A 123 -15.32 14.40 -22.68
C PRO A 123 -14.12 13.47 -22.72
N GLU A 124 -14.24 12.38 -23.47
CA GLU A 124 -13.13 11.46 -23.70
C GLU A 124 -12.06 12.13 -24.58
N LYS A 125 -11.04 12.65 -23.98
CA LYS A 125 -9.86 13.24 -24.60
C LYS A 125 -8.68 13.24 -23.63
N GLU A 126 -7.54 13.67 -24.08
CA GLU A 126 -6.37 13.88 -23.24
C GLU A 126 -6.47 15.23 -22.49
N TYR A 127 -6.24 15.17 -21.18
CA TYR A 127 -6.13 16.32 -20.27
C TYR A 127 -4.69 16.43 -19.79
N SER A 128 -4.16 17.64 -19.71
CA SER A 128 -2.80 17.87 -19.20
C SER A 128 -2.68 17.49 -17.74
N SER A 129 -3.73 17.75 -16.92
CA SER A 129 -3.70 17.36 -15.51
C SER A 129 -5.09 17.23 -14.89
N LEU A 130 -5.17 16.34 -13.89
CA LEU A 130 -6.25 16.29 -12.91
C LEU A 130 -5.62 16.40 -11.52
N ASN A 131 -5.97 17.46 -10.79
CA ASN A 131 -5.56 17.67 -9.40
C ASN A 131 -6.78 17.69 -8.50
N ILE A 132 -6.82 16.80 -7.50
CA ILE A 132 -7.90 16.71 -6.51
C ILE A 132 -7.31 16.82 -5.11
N GLN A 133 -7.85 17.74 -4.32
CA GLN A 133 -7.57 17.85 -2.89
C GLN A 133 -8.87 17.73 -2.12
N ALA A 134 -9.01 16.69 -1.32
CA ALA A 134 -10.18 16.45 -0.49
C ALA A 134 -9.79 16.27 0.97
N GLU A 135 -10.54 16.90 1.89
CA GLU A 135 -10.37 16.64 3.31
C GLU A 135 -11.14 15.40 3.74
N THR A 136 -12.40 15.27 3.31
CA THR A 136 -13.23 14.11 3.63
C THR A 136 -14.10 13.76 2.42
N GLY A 137 -14.30 12.46 2.18
CA GLY A 137 -15.14 11.93 1.10
C GLY A 137 -14.36 10.95 0.22
N ASP A 138 -15.11 10.06 -0.39
CA ASP A 138 -14.56 9.06 -1.29
C ASP A 138 -14.32 9.64 -2.68
N ILE A 139 -13.24 9.25 -3.32
CA ILE A 139 -12.92 9.68 -4.68
C ILE A 139 -12.96 8.50 -5.62
N THR A 140 -13.76 8.63 -6.67
CA THR A 140 -13.82 7.66 -7.76
C THR A 140 -13.49 8.35 -9.08
N VAL A 141 -12.46 7.87 -9.77
CA VAL A 141 -12.13 8.28 -11.14
C VAL A 141 -12.16 7.06 -12.03
N GLY A 142 -13.07 7.04 -12.97
CA GLY A 142 -13.31 5.84 -13.79
C GLY A 142 -13.33 6.09 -15.29
N SER A 143 -13.09 5.01 -15.95
CA SER A 143 -13.30 4.63 -17.35
C SER A 143 -12.82 5.58 -18.45
N ASN A 144 -11.77 5.15 -19.16
CA ASN A 144 -11.33 5.67 -20.46
C ASN A 144 -10.95 7.16 -20.49
N LEU A 145 -10.53 7.71 -19.35
CA LEU A 145 -10.00 9.06 -19.30
C LEU A 145 -8.48 9.04 -19.38
N THR A 146 -7.92 10.05 -20.03
CA THR A 146 -6.47 10.18 -20.21
C THR A 146 -5.99 11.49 -19.60
N PHE A 147 -4.97 11.40 -18.72
CA PHE A 147 -4.37 12.56 -18.07
C PHE A 147 -2.85 12.55 -18.23
N GLY A 148 -2.25 13.71 -18.48
CA GLY A 148 -0.80 13.86 -18.37
C GLY A 148 -0.36 13.64 -16.93
N ALA A 149 -0.76 14.49 -16.00
CA ALA A 149 -0.50 14.32 -14.57
C ALA A 149 -1.79 14.07 -13.79
N LEU A 150 -1.81 13.02 -12.99
CA LEU A 150 -2.89 12.71 -12.05
C LEU A 150 -2.37 12.87 -10.62
N GLU A 151 -2.86 13.87 -9.89
CA GLU A 151 -2.48 14.11 -8.52
C GLU A 151 -3.72 14.14 -7.62
N ILE A 152 -3.78 13.22 -6.66
CA ILE A 152 -4.91 13.10 -5.74
C ILE A 152 -4.40 13.06 -4.30
N ARG A 153 -4.94 13.97 -3.47
CA ARG A 153 -4.69 14.02 -2.03
C ARG A 153 -6.00 13.96 -1.27
N VAL A 154 -6.11 12.97 -0.38
CA VAL A 154 -7.27 12.75 0.49
C VAL A 154 -6.82 12.66 1.93
N SER A 155 -7.44 13.41 2.82
CA SER A 155 -7.16 13.24 4.25
C SER A 155 -7.95 12.08 4.86
N THR A 156 -9.26 11.97 4.53
CA THR A 156 -10.09 10.85 5.01
C THR A 156 -11.10 10.45 3.93
N GLY A 157 -11.06 9.22 3.52
CA GLY A 157 -11.93 8.65 2.47
C GLY A 157 -11.17 7.68 1.58
N ASP A 158 -11.90 6.86 0.88
CA ASP A 158 -11.38 5.85 0.00
C ASP A 158 -11.11 6.41 -1.41
N LEU A 159 -10.08 5.92 -2.05
CA LEU A 159 -9.69 6.31 -3.40
C LEU A 159 -9.82 5.11 -4.35
N SER A 160 -10.62 5.26 -5.38
CA SER A 160 -10.82 4.23 -6.41
C SER A 160 -10.50 4.79 -7.81
N LEU A 161 -9.54 4.17 -8.49
CA LEU A 161 -9.13 4.50 -9.85
C LEU A 161 -9.28 3.28 -10.75
N SER A 162 -9.93 3.45 -11.91
CA SER A 162 -10.08 2.33 -12.85
C SER A 162 -10.00 2.78 -14.30
N ASP A 163 -9.37 1.93 -15.12
CA ASP A 163 -9.34 2.06 -16.59
C ASP A 163 -8.83 3.44 -17.06
N LEU A 164 -7.68 3.89 -16.56
CA LEU A 164 -7.09 5.18 -16.87
C LEU A 164 -5.75 5.05 -17.61
N THR A 165 -5.44 6.06 -18.41
CA THR A 165 -4.11 6.25 -18.99
C THR A 165 -3.53 7.58 -18.48
N CYS A 166 -2.27 7.55 -17.99
CA CYS A 166 -1.63 8.73 -17.42
C CYS A 166 -0.16 8.79 -17.83
N ASP A 167 0.43 10.00 -17.82
CA ASP A 167 1.88 10.12 -17.90
C ASP A 167 2.53 9.97 -16.53
N SER A 168 1.92 10.52 -15.48
CA SER A 168 2.40 10.35 -14.12
C SER A 168 1.25 10.30 -13.13
N VAL A 169 1.43 9.55 -12.03
CA VAL A 169 0.40 9.37 -11.00
C VAL A 169 0.99 9.57 -9.61
N SER A 170 0.36 10.43 -8.81
CA SER A 170 0.70 10.70 -7.43
C SER A 170 -0.55 10.62 -6.54
N LEU A 171 -0.61 9.61 -5.68
CA LEU A 171 -1.72 9.36 -4.78
C LEU A 171 -1.25 9.50 -3.33
N THR A 172 -1.96 10.30 -2.54
CA THR A 172 -1.69 10.45 -1.11
C THR A 172 -2.99 10.38 -0.34
N VAL A 173 -3.14 9.37 0.51
CA VAL A 173 -4.31 9.17 1.37
C VAL A 173 -3.81 9.10 2.82
N SER A 174 -4.38 9.89 3.72
CA SER A 174 -3.99 9.78 5.13
C SER A 174 -4.77 8.66 5.83
N THR A 175 -6.09 8.61 5.66
CA THR A 175 -6.93 7.54 6.20
C THR A 175 -7.95 7.11 5.16
N GLY A 176 -7.94 5.85 4.79
CA GLY A 176 -8.79 5.27 3.76
C GLY A 176 -8.02 4.32 2.87
N ASP A 177 -8.73 3.53 2.12
CA ASP A 177 -8.19 2.52 1.23
C ASP A 177 -7.87 3.11 -0.15
N ILE A 178 -6.85 2.56 -0.80
CA ILE A 178 -6.50 2.88 -2.19
C ILE A 178 -6.75 1.65 -3.04
N SER A 179 -7.67 1.73 -3.98
CA SER A 179 -7.94 0.69 -4.96
C SER A 179 -7.68 1.19 -6.38
N VAL A 180 -6.75 0.55 -7.07
CA VAL A 180 -6.34 0.91 -8.44
C VAL A 180 -6.41 -0.30 -9.33
N SER A 181 -7.11 -0.18 -10.45
CA SER A 181 -7.22 -1.25 -11.43
C SER A 181 -7.08 -0.76 -12.87
N ASN A 182 -6.42 -1.56 -13.71
CA ASN A 182 -6.26 -1.28 -15.15
C ASN A 182 -5.68 0.12 -15.42
N LEU A 183 -4.53 0.43 -14.81
CA LEU A 183 -3.88 1.72 -14.95
C LEU A 183 -2.65 1.60 -15.84
N ASN A 184 -2.61 2.40 -16.92
CA ASN A 184 -1.47 2.48 -17.83
C ASN A 184 -0.76 3.82 -17.65
N ILE A 185 0.47 3.79 -17.13
CA ILE A 185 1.27 4.98 -16.82
C ILE A 185 2.54 4.94 -17.65
N SER A 186 2.79 5.98 -18.45
CA SER A 186 4.01 6.06 -19.28
C SER A 186 5.25 6.42 -18.45
N GLY A 187 5.07 7.10 -17.30
CA GLY A 187 6.12 7.49 -16.36
C GLY A 187 5.96 6.80 -15.01
N ASP A 188 6.07 7.54 -13.91
CA ASP A 188 6.18 6.99 -12.58
C ASP A 188 4.86 6.98 -11.81
N LEU A 189 4.70 5.97 -10.97
CA LEU A 189 3.63 5.83 -9.98
C LEU A 189 4.17 6.08 -8.57
N TYR A 190 3.56 7.01 -7.87
CA TYR A 190 3.79 7.23 -6.45
C TYR A 190 2.48 7.06 -5.69
N ALA A 191 2.46 6.21 -4.67
CA ALA A 191 1.29 5.99 -3.82
C ALA A 191 1.71 5.96 -2.34
N LYS A 192 1.11 6.84 -1.54
CA LYS A 192 1.34 6.93 -0.10
C LYS A 192 0.03 6.84 0.66
N SER A 193 0.00 5.98 1.70
CA SER A 193 -1.11 5.91 2.65
C SER A 193 -0.58 5.79 4.07
N SER A 194 -1.17 6.52 5.01
CA SER A 194 -0.82 6.34 6.42
C SER A 194 -1.63 5.21 7.05
N THR A 195 -2.94 5.16 6.83
CA THR A 195 -3.81 4.10 7.37
C THR A 195 -4.81 3.67 6.31
N GLY A 196 -4.88 2.38 6.03
CA GLY A 196 -5.77 1.78 5.04
C GLY A 196 -5.06 0.79 4.14
N ASP A 197 -5.83 -0.06 3.51
CA ASP A 197 -5.31 -1.07 2.59
C ASP A 197 -5.03 -0.48 1.20
N LYS A 198 -4.07 -1.06 0.52
CA LYS A 198 -3.66 -0.64 -0.83
C LYS A 198 -3.73 -1.83 -1.76
N GLU A 199 -4.59 -1.72 -2.76
CA GLU A 199 -4.75 -2.74 -3.78
C GLU A 199 -4.45 -2.15 -5.16
N PHE A 200 -3.46 -2.73 -5.84
CA PHE A 200 -3.07 -2.36 -7.20
C PHE A 200 -3.15 -3.60 -8.08
N ASN A 201 -4.02 -3.55 -9.07
CA ASN A 201 -4.24 -4.67 -9.98
C ASN A 201 -4.11 -4.23 -11.44
N ASN A 202 -3.34 -4.97 -12.24
CA ASN A 202 -3.13 -4.70 -13.65
C ASN A 202 -2.64 -3.26 -13.92
N VAL A 203 -1.45 -2.95 -13.40
CA VAL A 203 -0.82 -1.63 -13.53
C VAL A 203 0.46 -1.74 -14.34
N SER A 204 0.63 -0.85 -15.31
CA SER A 204 1.90 -0.68 -16.03
C SER A 204 2.47 0.72 -15.78
N CYS A 205 3.79 0.82 -15.52
CA CYS A 205 4.48 2.09 -15.26
C CYS A 205 5.97 2.00 -15.57
N ASN A 206 6.66 3.15 -15.45
CA ASN A 206 8.12 3.16 -15.48
C ASN A 206 8.68 2.72 -14.13
N ASN A 207 8.57 3.53 -13.08
CA ASN A 207 8.90 3.14 -11.72
C ASN A 207 7.65 3.19 -10.83
N ALA A 208 7.65 2.40 -9.76
CA ALA A 208 6.58 2.43 -8.77
C ALA A 208 7.14 2.57 -7.35
N THR A 209 6.61 3.51 -6.59
CA THR A 209 6.96 3.73 -5.18
C THR A 209 5.71 3.70 -4.31
N PHE A 210 5.70 2.81 -3.33
CA PHE A 210 4.61 2.65 -2.38
C PHE A 210 5.12 2.88 -0.96
N ILE A 211 4.48 3.77 -0.23
CA ILE A 211 4.80 4.06 1.17
C ILE A 211 3.55 3.85 2.02
N ALA A 212 3.67 3.03 3.05
CA ALA A 212 2.57 2.70 3.93
C ALA A 212 3.02 2.78 5.39
N SER A 213 2.19 3.33 6.28
CA SER A 213 2.46 3.14 7.71
C SER A 213 1.67 1.95 8.25
N THR A 214 0.37 1.85 7.95
CA THR A 214 -0.44 0.73 8.44
C THR A 214 -1.43 0.27 7.37
N GLY A 215 -1.62 -1.05 7.25
CA GLY A 215 -2.56 -1.67 6.32
C GLY A 215 -1.88 -2.65 5.37
N ILE A 216 -2.68 -3.46 4.72
CA ILE A 216 -2.22 -4.45 3.75
C ILE A 216 -1.80 -3.73 2.45
N THR A 217 -0.71 -4.19 1.85
CA THR A 217 -0.33 -3.78 0.49
C THR A 217 -0.39 -4.99 -0.42
N SER A 218 -1.29 -4.96 -1.38
CA SER A 218 -1.51 -6.00 -2.38
C SER A 218 -1.22 -5.47 -3.78
N ILE A 219 -0.24 -6.04 -4.44
CA ILE A 219 0.16 -5.68 -5.80
C ILE A 219 0.04 -6.93 -6.67
N SER A 220 -0.81 -6.87 -7.69
CA SER A 220 -1.04 -7.98 -8.59
C SER A 220 -0.99 -7.54 -10.05
N GLN A 221 -0.40 -8.38 -10.90
CA GLN A 221 -0.29 -8.15 -12.34
C GLN A 221 0.34 -6.79 -12.68
N MET A 222 1.42 -6.44 -11.97
CA MET A 222 2.12 -5.18 -12.21
C MET A 222 3.33 -5.38 -13.12
N LYS A 223 3.51 -4.46 -14.07
CA LYS A 223 4.66 -4.41 -14.96
C LYS A 223 5.33 -3.04 -14.87
N ALA A 224 6.47 -2.98 -14.19
CA ALA A 224 7.33 -1.81 -14.17
C ALA A 224 8.52 -2.02 -15.11
N VAL A 225 8.81 -1.03 -15.96
CA VAL A 225 10.01 -1.06 -16.81
C VAL A 225 11.28 -0.85 -15.98
N GLY A 226 11.18 0.00 -14.97
CA GLY A 226 12.23 0.34 -14.01
C GLY A 226 12.03 -0.38 -12.68
N ASP A 227 12.19 0.35 -11.60
CA ASP A 227 12.28 -0.20 -10.25
C ASP A 227 10.94 -0.13 -9.50
N VAL A 228 10.70 -1.11 -8.63
CA VAL A 228 9.58 -1.13 -7.69
C VAL A 228 10.10 -1.05 -6.27
N SER A 229 9.66 -0.06 -5.51
CA SER A 229 9.99 0.12 -4.10
C SER A 229 8.72 0.13 -3.25
N VAL A 230 8.68 -0.75 -2.25
CA VAL A 230 7.57 -0.81 -1.28
C VAL A 230 8.14 -0.74 0.12
N GLU A 231 7.71 0.26 0.87
CA GLU A 231 8.09 0.48 2.27
C GLU A 231 6.83 0.51 3.13
N SER A 232 6.84 -0.25 4.22
CA SER A 232 5.70 -0.33 5.14
C SER A 232 6.18 -0.49 6.58
N ASP A 233 5.61 0.28 7.50
CA ASP A 233 5.90 0.09 8.93
C ASP A 233 5.17 -1.16 9.45
N THR A 234 3.85 -1.25 9.23
CA THR A 234 3.05 -2.37 9.74
C THR A 234 2.00 -2.83 8.72
N GLY A 235 1.99 -4.12 8.43
CA GLY A 235 0.99 -4.74 7.56
C GLY A 235 1.57 -5.82 6.67
N ARG A 236 0.71 -6.72 6.25
CA ARG A 236 1.07 -7.77 5.30
C ARG A 236 1.30 -7.17 3.91
N GLN A 237 2.32 -7.69 3.23
CA GLN A 237 2.60 -7.36 1.84
C GLN A 237 2.39 -8.60 0.96
N SER A 238 1.64 -8.47 -0.11
CA SER A 238 1.34 -9.54 -1.04
C SER A 238 1.63 -9.11 -2.48
N TYR A 239 2.44 -9.90 -3.17
CA TYR A 239 2.87 -9.63 -4.54
C TYR A 239 2.58 -10.84 -5.41
N TYR A 240 1.81 -10.62 -6.46
CA TYR A 240 1.46 -11.66 -7.41
C TYR A 240 1.64 -11.19 -8.86
N ASP A 241 2.42 -11.93 -9.65
CA ASP A 241 2.70 -11.58 -11.06
C ASP A 241 3.28 -10.17 -11.20
N LEU A 242 4.38 -9.91 -10.49
CA LEU A 242 5.14 -8.66 -10.53
C LEU A 242 6.36 -8.80 -11.42
N THR A 243 6.51 -7.91 -12.40
CA THR A 243 7.69 -7.83 -13.27
C THR A 243 8.31 -6.44 -13.15
N CYS A 244 9.62 -6.35 -12.90
CA CYS A 244 10.35 -5.09 -12.77
C CYS A 244 11.84 -5.25 -13.07
N ASN A 245 12.58 -4.13 -13.10
CA ASN A 245 14.04 -4.17 -13.16
C ASN A 245 14.61 -4.56 -11.80
N ASN A 246 14.48 -3.75 -10.76
CA ASN A 246 14.81 -4.11 -9.40
C ASN A 246 13.57 -4.04 -8.49
N ALA A 247 13.52 -4.87 -7.47
CA ALA A 247 12.50 -4.81 -6.43
C ALA A 247 13.12 -4.62 -5.05
N THR A 248 12.60 -3.64 -4.29
CA THR A 248 12.97 -3.38 -2.89
C THR A 248 11.72 -3.42 -2.04
N LEU A 249 11.62 -4.42 -1.14
CA LEU A 249 10.44 -4.72 -0.36
C LEU A 249 10.79 -4.68 1.13
N ILE A 250 10.44 -3.59 1.80
CA ILE A 250 10.83 -3.33 3.20
C ILE A 250 9.59 -3.32 4.09
N SER A 251 9.67 -3.95 5.26
CA SER A 251 8.69 -3.78 6.33
C SER A 251 9.34 -3.88 7.71
N GLU A 252 8.84 -3.10 8.67
CA GLU A 252 9.19 -3.32 10.07
C GLU A 252 8.42 -4.54 10.62
N THR A 253 7.10 -4.56 10.45
CA THR A 253 6.26 -5.66 10.96
C THR A 253 5.24 -6.10 9.92
N GLY A 254 5.27 -7.38 9.57
CA GLY A 254 4.30 -8.00 8.67
C GLY A 254 4.90 -9.06 7.77
N ASP A 255 4.07 -10.02 7.42
CA ASP A 255 4.48 -11.10 6.53
C ASP A 255 4.54 -10.62 5.08
N LYS A 256 5.45 -11.20 4.31
CA LYS A 256 5.54 -11.00 2.86
C LYS A 256 5.23 -12.29 2.12
N ASP A 257 4.30 -12.21 1.20
CA ASP A 257 3.94 -13.28 0.27
C ASP A 257 4.32 -12.84 -1.15
N ILE A 258 5.38 -13.40 -1.68
CA ILE A 258 5.97 -13.04 -2.96
C ILE A 258 5.80 -14.22 -3.91
N SER A 259 4.91 -14.09 -4.87
CA SER A 259 4.54 -15.15 -5.79
C SER A 259 4.63 -14.69 -7.25
N SER A 260 5.32 -15.47 -8.07
CA SER A 260 5.50 -15.16 -9.50
C SER A 260 6.13 -13.76 -9.74
N LEU A 261 7.18 -13.42 -8.98
CA LEU A 261 7.93 -12.20 -9.16
C LEU A 261 9.11 -12.43 -10.10
N THR A 262 9.29 -11.55 -11.07
CA THR A 262 10.48 -11.49 -11.93
C THR A 262 11.15 -10.13 -11.81
N ALA A 263 12.31 -10.08 -11.17
CA ALA A 263 13.20 -8.93 -11.19
C ALA A 263 14.35 -9.21 -12.16
N PHE A 264 14.52 -8.41 -13.20
CA PHE A 264 15.63 -8.59 -14.15
C PHE A 264 17.01 -8.26 -13.54
N GLY A 265 17.04 -7.51 -12.46
CA GLY A 265 18.19 -7.20 -11.64
C GLY A 265 17.98 -7.73 -10.21
N ASN A 266 18.11 -6.85 -9.22
CA ASN A 266 18.18 -7.21 -7.81
C ASN A 266 16.78 -7.33 -7.18
N LEU A 267 16.65 -8.31 -6.28
CA LEU A 267 15.54 -8.41 -5.33
C LEU A 267 16.08 -8.23 -3.91
N THR A 268 15.69 -7.14 -3.26
CA THR A 268 16.04 -6.85 -1.87
C THR A 268 14.78 -6.94 -1.01
N VAL A 269 14.85 -7.76 0.05
CA VAL A 269 13.72 -7.95 1.00
C VAL A 269 14.24 -7.76 2.42
N GLU A 270 13.63 -6.82 3.14
CA GLU A 270 13.99 -6.54 4.53
C GLU A 270 12.75 -6.66 5.42
N SER A 271 12.89 -7.33 6.57
CA SER A 271 11.85 -7.49 7.57
C SER A 271 12.45 -7.48 8.97
N ASP A 272 11.92 -6.66 9.87
CA ASP A 272 12.28 -6.82 11.27
C ASP A 272 11.49 -7.96 11.90
N THR A 273 10.18 -8.01 11.70
CA THR A 273 9.34 -9.09 12.20
C THR A 273 8.31 -9.52 11.16
N GLY A 274 8.30 -10.79 10.81
CA GLY A 274 7.36 -11.39 9.88
C GLY A 274 7.97 -12.50 9.04
N ASP A 275 7.14 -13.39 8.58
CA ASP A 275 7.54 -14.48 7.70
C ASP A 275 7.64 -14.00 6.26
N ASN A 276 8.63 -14.49 5.54
CA ASN A 276 8.81 -14.22 4.11
C ASN A 276 8.64 -15.52 3.31
N LEU A 277 7.63 -15.53 2.46
CA LEU A 277 7.31 -16.64 1.58
C LEU A 277 7.59 -16.24 0.13
N PHE A 278 8.47 -16.98 -0.52
CA PHE A 278 8.80 -16.82 -1.94
C PHE A 278 8.36 -18.04 -2.72
N SER A 279 7.64 -17.82 -3.81
CA SER A 279 7.26 -18.88 -4.73
C SER A 279 7.37 -18.44 -6.19
N ASN A 280 7.91 -19.31 -7.04
CA ASN A 280 8.08 -19.04 -8.47
C ASN A 280 8.74 -17.67 -8.75
N THR A 281 9.84 -17.37 -8.05
CA THR A 281 10.50 -16.07 -8.10
C THR A 281 11.83 -16.18 -8.84
N ILE A 282 12.11 -15.17 -9.67
CA ILE A 282 13.34 -15.07 -10.46
C ILE A 282 13.96 -13.69 -10.24
N CYS A 283 15.27 -13.65 -9.97
CA CYS A 283 16.03 -12.39 -9.94
C CYS A 283 17.49 -12.65 -10.36
N ASP A 284 18.28 -11.59 -10.53
CA ASP A 284 19.73 -11.70 -10.72
C ASP A 284 20.39 -11.87 -9.34
N ASP A 285 20.40 -10.86 -8.50
CA ASP A 285 20.91 -10.94 -7.14
C ASP A 285 19.78 -10.87 -6.10
N LEU A 286 19.77 -11.83 -5.18
CA LEU A 286 18.87 -11.87 -4.03
C LEU A 286 19.56 -11.40 -2.76
N THR A 287 18.99 -10.43 -2.07
CA THR A 287 19.38 -10.07 -0.70
C THR A 287 18.14 -10.12 0.19
N VAL A 288 18.17 -10.99 1.22
CA VAL A 288 17.09 -11.06 2.22
C VAL A 288 17.67 -10.88 3.61
N THR A 289 17.12 -9.95 4.36
CA THR A 289 17.47 -9.69 5.76
C THR A 289 16.24 -9.75 6.63
N THR A 290 16.23 -10.63 7.63
CA THR A 290 15.11 -10.78 8.57
C THR A 290 15.64 -10.82 10.00
N SER A 291 15.10 -9.99 10.89
CA SER A 291 15.46 -10.07 12.30
C SER A 291 14.73 -11.23 12.97
N THR A 292 13.39 -11.32 12.81
CA THR A 292 12.59 -12.42 13.38
C THR A 292 11.53 -12.87 12.39
N GLY A 293 11.56 -14.13 11.99
CA GLY A 293 10.59 -14.72 11.07
C GLY A 293 11.17 -15.84 10.24
N LYS A 294 10.30 -16.70 9.75
CA LYS A 294 10.67 -17.80 8.87
C LYS A 294 10.83 -17.29 7.44
N GLN A 295 11.82 -17.85 6.76
CA GLN A 295 12.02 -17.63 5.32
C GLN A 295 11.80 -18.94 4.57
N THR A 296 10.87 -18.91 3.62
CA THR A 296 10.54 -20.10 2.82
C THR A 296 10.66 -19.77 1.35
N TYR A 297 11.45 -20.55 0.65
CA TYR A 297 11.70 -20.40 -0.78
C TYR A 297 11.21 -21.66 -1.50
N THR A 298 10.39 -21.49 -2.52
CA THR A 298 9.88 -22.59 -3.35
C THR A 298 10.00 -22.22 -4.82
N ALA A 299 10.68 -23.07 -5.61
CA ALA A 299 10.91 -22.81 -7.04
C ALA A 299 11.52 -21.42 -7.29
N PHE A 300 12.65 -21.13 -6.67
CA PHE A 300 13.33 -19.85 -6.75
C PHE A 300 14.61 -19.97 -7.59
N SER A 301 14.88 -19.00 -8.46
CA SER A 301 16.10 -18.96 -9.28
C SER A 301 16.78 -17.60 -9.23
N CYS A 302 18.10 -17.58 -9.02
CA CYS A 302 18.92 -16.37 -9.05
C CYS A 302 20.35 -16.66 -9.53
N ALA A 303 21.12 -15.61 -9.80
CA ALA A 303 22.57 -15.75 -9.96
C ALA A 303 23.26 -15.89 -8.60
N SER A 304 23.05 -14.91 -7.72
CA SER A 304 23.61 -14.95 -6.36
C SER A 304 22.51 -14.75 -5.31
N ALA A 305 22.70 -15.36 -4.14
CA ALA A 305 21.79 -15.20 -3.00
C ALA A 305 22.58 -14.89 -1.71
N LYS A 306 22.16 -13.84 -1.01
CA LYS A 306 22.59 -13.51 0.34
C LYS A 306 21.39 -13.48 1.27
N ILE A 307 21.32 -14.45 2.19
CA ILE A 307 20.19 -14.65 3.09
C ILE A 307 20.68 -14.52 4.54
N THR A 308 20.12 -13.57 5.25
CA THR A 308 20.47 -13.31 6.66
C THR A 308 19.23 -13.40 7.53
N ALA A 309 19.31 -14.13 8.64
CA ALA A 309 18.28 -14.19 9.66
C ALA A 309 18.93 -14.12 11.06
N ASN A 310 18.35 -13.35 11.97
CA ASN A 310 18.76 -13.45 13.37
C ASN A 310 18.05 -14.61 14.07
N THR A 311 16.71 -14.66 13.93
CA THR A 311 15.90 -15.72 14.53
C THR A 311 14.84 -16.18 13.53
N GLY A 312 14.85 -17.46 13.21
CA GLY A 312 13.88 -18.07 12.29
C GLY A 312 14.50 -19.12 11.38
N ASP A 313 13.71 -20.07 10.98
CA ASP A 313 14.14 -21.15 10.10
C ASP A 313 14.20 -20.68 8.64
N ILE A 314 15.15 -21.22 7.90
CA ILE A 314 15.31 -20.98 6.47
C ILE A 314 15.04 -22.30 5.74
N SER A 315 14.02 -22.34 4.93
CA SER A 315 13.61 -23.53 4.17
C SER A 315 13.65 -23.26 2.68
N MET A 316 14.39 -24.05 1.94
CA MET A 316 14.57 -23.94 0.50
C MET A 316 14.14 -25.22 -0.18
N VAL A 317 13.16 -25.11 -1.06
CA VAL A 317 12.67 -26.18 -1.92
C VAL A 317 12.83 -25.77 -3.36
N ASP A 318 13.59 -26.51 -4.14
CA ASP A 318 13.86 -26.20 -5.54
C ASP A 318 14.47 -24.79 -5.76
N LEU A 319 15.31 -24.29 -4.82
CA LEU A 319 16.04 -23.04 -5.00
C LEU A 319 17.37 -23.30 -5.72
N VAL A 320 17.66 -22.51 -6.76
CA VAL A 320 18.91 -22.58 -7.51
C VAL A 320 19.55 -21.20 -7.60
N ALA A 321 20.78 -21.07 -7.05
CA ALA A 321 21.66 -19.95 -7.29
C ALA A 321 22.80 -20.38 -8.22
N SER A 322 22.85 -19.83 -9.43
CA SER A 322 23.82 -20.33 -10.43
C SER A 322 25.28 -20.05 -10.06
N GLU A 323 25.56 -19.02 -9.26
CA GLU A 323 26.91 -18.62 -8.86
C GLU A 323 27.17 -18.95 -7.39
N GLN A 324 26.60 -18.16 -6.47
CA GLN A 324 26.90 -18.30 -5.05
C GLN A 324 25.67 -18.13 -4.15
N MET A 325 25.73 -18.80 -3.01
CA MET A 325 24.73 -18.64 -1.95
C MET A 325 25.42 -18.47 -0.61
N GLU A 326 25.14 -17.36 0.06
CA GLU A 326 25.61 -17.09 1.43
C GLU A 326 24.42 -17.06 2.37
N ILE A 327 24.46 -17.88 3.42
CA ILE A 327 23.40 -17.96 4.43
C ILE A 327 24.01 -17.73 5.81
N ASN A 328 23.51 -16.71 6.49
CA ASN A 328 23.93 -16.38 7.85
C ASN A 328 22.70 -16.37 8.78
N THR A 329 22.69 -17.22 9.80
CA THR A 329 21.63 -17.19 10.83
C THR A 329 22.24 -17.30 12.22
N SER A 330 21.65 -16.65 13.20
CA SER A 330 22.06 -16.80 14.59
C SER A 330 21.33 -17.95 15.27
N THR A 331 19.99 -18.02 15.10
CA THR A 331 19.17 -19.09 15.69
C THR A 331 18.10 -19.51 14.68
N GLY A 332 18.17 -20.76 14.27
CA GLY A 332 17.21 -21.33 13.31
C GLY A 332 17.85 -22.45 12.49
N ASP A 333 17.03 -23.38 12.10
CA ASP A 333 17.44 -24.49 11.23
C ASP A 333 17.48 -24.03 9.77
N VAL A 334 18.45 -24.56 9.01
CA VAL A 334 18.55 -24.34 7.57
C VAL A 334 18.30 -25.67 6.87
N SER A 335 17.31 -25.68 6.02
CA SER A 335 16.90 -26.90 5.30
C SER A 335 16.89 -26.70 3.79
N PHE A 336 17.40 -27.71 3.09
CA PHE A 336 17.44 -27.78 1.64
C PHE A 336 16.65 -29.01 1.15
N ASP A 337 15.80 -28.82 0.19
CA ASP A 337 15.18 -29.90 -0.55
C ASP A 337 15.38 -29.65 -2.04
N ASN A 338 16.13 -30.54 -2.70
CA ASN A 338 16.43 -30.44 -4.12
C ASN A 338 16.90 -29.04 -4.56
N SER A 339 17.71 -28.36 -3.71
CA SER A 339 18.22 -27.00 -3.96
C SER A 339 19.68 -27.04 -4.35
N ASP A 340 20.21 -25.96 -4.95
CA ASP A 340 21.61 -25.95 -5.40
C ASP A 340 22.22 -24.54 -5.47
N ALA A 341 23.55 -24.48 -5.47
CA ALA A 341 24.29 -23.27 -5.80
C ALA A 341 25.66 -23.64 -6.41
N GLY A 342 26.23 -22.74 -7.20
CA GLY A 342 27.62 -22.93 -7.69
C GLY A 342 28.63 -23.06 -6.54
N SER A 343 28.49 -22.19 -5.53
CA SER A 343 29.20 -22.32 -4.24
C SER A 343 28.26 -21.94 -3.09
N LEU A 344 28.45 -22.59 -1.92
CA LEU A 344 27.67 -22.33 -0.72
C LEU A 344 28.56 -21.97 0.47
N SER A 345 28.12 -20.95 1.22
CA SER A 345 28.68 -20.62 2.54
C SER A 345 27.51 -20.50 3.53
N ILE A 346 27.51 -21.36 4.55
CA ILE A 346 26.42 -21.43 5.53
C ILE A 346 27.01 -21.27 6.92
N GLN A 347 26.59 -20.27 7.66
CA GLN A 347 26.98 -20.05 9.05
C GLN A 347 25.73 -19.96 9.92
N THR A 348 25.69 -20.77 10.98
CA THR A 348 24.65 -20.65 12.02
C THR A 348 25.31 -20.78 13.40
N SER A 349 24.81 -20.09 14.40
CA SER A 349 25.28 -20.28 15.77
C SER A 349 24.54 -21.42 16.46
N THR A 350 23.19 -21.40 16.40
CA THR A 350 22.34 -22.45 16.99
C THR A 350 21.34 -22.88 15.97
N GLY A 351 21.51 -24.07 15.40
CA GLY A 351 20.63 -24.62 14.40
C GLY A 351 21.24 -25.74 13.61
N SER A 352 20.42 -26.62 13.12
CA SER A 352 20.86 -27.73 12.28
C SER A 352 20.87 -27.32 10.81
N VAL A 353 21.78 -27.87 10.05
CA VAL A 353 21.83 -27.70 8.59
C VAL A 353 21.57 -29.07 7.95
N THR A 354 20.45 -29.20 7.26
CA THR A 354 20.02 -30.49 6.72
C THR A 354 19.52 -30.37 5.29
N GLY A 355 19.60 -31.45 4.51
CA GLY A 355 18.93 -31.52 3.23
C GLY A 355 19.69 -32.17 2.10
N THR A 356 19.17 -31.93 0.88
CA THR A 356 19.67 -32.53 -0.36
C THR A 356 20.01 -31.46 -1.39
N PHE A 357 21.14 -31.64 -2.06
CA PHE A 357 21.60 -30.83 -3.20
C PHE A 357 21.41 -31.59 -4.52
N ARG A 358 21.18 -30.87 -5.61
CA ARG A 358 21.02 -31.46 -6.96
C ARG A 358 22.33 -31.97 -7.54
N THR A 359 23.46 -31.31 -7.23
CA THR A 359 24.75 -31.62 -7.82
C THR A 359 25.78 -31.96 -6.75
N PRO A 360 26.81 -32.71 -7.08
CA PRO A 360 27.94 -33.00 -6.17
C PRO A 360 28.56 -31.72 -5.61
N LYS A 361 29.01 -31.77 -4.34
CA LYS A 361 29.68 -30.69 -3.64
C LYS A 361 30.94 -31.16 -2.92
N ILE A 362 31.93 -30.29 -2.86
CA ILE A 362 33.10 -30.47 -2.00
C ILE A 362 32.78 -29.89 -0.64
N PHE A 363 32.54 -30.73 0.36
CA PHE A 363 32.05 -30.30 1.67
C PHE A 363 33.21 -29.98 2.63
N TYR A 364 33.12 -28.78 3.26
CA TYR A 364 33.88 -28.40 4.44
C TYR A 364 32.88 -28.10 5.57
N ALA A 365 32.52 -29.13 6.33
CA ALA A 365 31.44 -29.02 7.32
C ALA A 365 32.04 -29.19 8.74
N GLN A 366 31.70 -28.26 9.64
CA GLN A 366 32.16 -28.26 11.02
C GLN A 366 31.03 -27.90 11.98
N SER A 367 30.89 -28.70 13.04
CA SER A 367 30.03 -28.39 14.19
C SER A 367 30.84 -28.51 15.47
N SER A 368 30.70 -27.55 16.40
CA SER A 368 31.42 -27.63 17.67
C SER A 368 30.85 -28.69 18.61
N SER A 369 29.55 -28.96 18.58
CA SER A 369 28.92 -29.94 19.48
C SER A 369 27.93 -30.89 18.80
N GLY A 370 27.67 -30.75 17.50
CA GLY A 370 26.72 -31.59 16.76
C GLY A 370 27.40 -32.67 15.91
N LYS A 371 26.60 -33.62 15.47
CA LYS A 371 27.06 -34.67 14.54
C LYS A 371 27.15 -34.11 13.12
N VAL A 372 28.21 -34.41 12.41
CA VAL A 372 28.44 -34.05 11.01
C VAL A 372 28.33 -35.30 10.13
N GLU A 373 27.40 -35.28 9.19
CA GLU A 373 27.16 -36.34 8.22
C GLU A 373 27.06 -35.73 6.83
N VAL A 374 28.13 -35.78 6.05
CA VAL A 374 28.19 -35.27 4.68
C VAL A 374 28.83 -36.32 3.75
N PRO A 375 28.47 -36.36 2.46
CA PRO A 375 29.14 -37.25 1.51
C PRO A 375 30.62 -36.95 1.35
N ALA A 376 31.42 -37.98 1.16
CA ALA A 376 32.81 -37.85 0.73
C ALA A 376 32.80 -37.60 -0.78
N SER A 377 32.99 -36.35 -1.19
CA SER A 377 33.05 -35.95 -2.60
C SER A 377 34.29 -35.11 -2.86
N THR A 378 34.92 -35.31 -4.01
CA THR A 378 36.06 -34.55 -4.49
C THR A 378 35.74 -33.72 -5.73
N ASP A 379 34.49 -33.70 -6.14
CA ASP A 379 33.99 -33.02 -7.33
C ASP A 379 32.80 -32.13 -7.01
N GLY A 380 32.61 -31.10 -7.79
CA GLY A 380 31.50 -30.17 -7.66
C GLY A 380 31.88 -28.84 -7.01
N GLY A 381 30.87 -28.01 -6.74
CA GLY A 381 31.02 -26.69 -6.13
C GLY A 381 31.39 -26.77 -4.64
N LEU A 382 32.05 -25.72 -4.15
CA LEU A 382 32.42 -25.63 -2.73
C LEU A 382 31.20 -25.46 -1.85
N CYS A 383 31.09 -26.25 -0.78
CA CYS A 383 30.06 -26.13 0.24
C CYS A 383 30.70 -26.03 1.64
N GLN A 384 30.76 -24.82 2.17
CA GLN A 384 31.26 -24.54 3.52
C GLN A 384 30.08 -24.43 4.48
N VAL A 385 30.09 -25.21 5.56
CA VAL A 385 29.03 -25.22 6.57
C VAL A 385 29.63 -25.19 7.96
N GLN A 386 29.25 -24.17 8.73
CA GLN A 386 29.70 -24.02 10.10
C GLN A 386 28.52 -23.81 11.04
N THR A 387 28.46 -24.59 12.12
CA THR A 387 27.51 -24.35 13.22
C THR A 387 28.23 -24.51 14.56
N SER A 388 27.84 -23.75 15.57
CA SER A 388 28.36 -23.98 16.93
C SER A 388 27.57 -25.07 17.63
N THR A 389 26.25 -25.04 17.55
CA THR A 389 25.37 -26.05 18.17
C THR A 389 24.33 -26.49 17.17
N GLY A 390 24.45 -27.69 16.67
CA GLY A 390 23.50 -28.23 15.71
C GLY A 390 24.10 -29.37 14.90
N ARG A 391 23.22 -30.17 14.32
CA ARG A 391 23.59 -31.28 13.45
C ARG A 391 23.77 -30.77 12.01
N ILE A 392 24.77 -31.27 11.35
CA ILE A 392 24.92 -31.12 9.90
C ILE A 392 24.64 -32.47 9.25
N LYS A 393 23.57 -32.54 8.43
CA LYS A 393 23.25 -33.74 7.67
C LYS A 393 22.88 -33.36 6.24
N LEU A 394 23.83 -33.52 5.33
CA LEU A 394 23.65 -33.16 3.92
C LEU A 394 23.86 -34.38 3.03
N SER A 395 23.18 -34.42 1.91
CA SER A 395 23.26 -35.44 0.89
C SER A 395 23.14 -34.85 -0.51
N ILE A 396 23.43 -35.63 -1.51
CA ILE A 396 23.22 -35.34 -2.92
C ILE A 396 22.01 -36.14 -3.38
N ALA A 397 21.15 -35.54 -4.16
CA ALA A 397 20.00 -36.25 -4.76
C ALA A 397 20.51 -37.38 -5.67
N GLU A 398 19.83 -38.52 -5.64
CA GLU A 398 20.15 -39.71 -6.46
C GLU A 398 19.68 -39.47 -7.92
#